data_823daf568aa2b94d94c5751217c3e4eb
#
_entry.id   823daf568aa2b94d94c5751217c3e4eb
#
_cell.length_a   1.000
_cell.length_b   1.000
_cell.length_c   1.000
_cell.angle_alpha   90.00
_cell.angle_beta   90.00
_cell.angle_gamma   90.00
#
_symmetry.space_group_name_H-M   'P 1'
#
loop_
_entity.id
_entity.type
_entity.pdbx_description
1 polymer ?
#
loop_
_entity_poly.entity_id
_entity_poly.type
_entity_poly.pdbx_seq_one_letter_code
_entity_poly.pdbx_strand_id
1 'polypeptide(L)'
;MRSSGTLALGALVGTFAGLYHAALFPWGLAAALLLVGFAVVGVRVLYVERYPIVWASVGVLGALLLLAGVDGNGSVLIMADIAGLILLGGSTLLVVAAIAWPRFEPRTNRYDRGVVSSERTEAK
;
A
#
# COMPACT_ATOMS: atom_id res chain seq x y z
N MET A 1 15.15 5.97 -8.26
CA MET A 1 14.26 5.54 -9.36
C MET A 1 13.14 4.59 -8.94
N ARG A 2 13.39 3.61 -8.08
CA ARG A 2 12.34 2.65 -7.62
C ARG A 2 11.23 3.30 -6.79
N SER A 3 11.56 4.25 -5.92
CA SER A 3 10.59 4.96 -5.07
C SER A 3 9.64 5.86 -5.85
N SER A 4 10.11 6.50 -6.91
CA SER A 4 9.27 7.36 -7.77
C SER A 4 8.23 6.53 -8.53
N GLY A 5 8.59 5.34 -8.99
CA GLY A 5 7.65 4.43 -9.68
C GLY A 5 6.55 3.93 -8.75
N THR A 6 6.88 3.58 -7.51
CA THR A 6 5.88 3.11 -6.53
C THR A 6 4.96 4.23 -6.06
N LEU A 7 5.48 5.44 -5.91
CA LEU A 7 4.67 6.62 -5.61
C LEU A 7 3.69 6.93 -6.76
N ALA A 8 4.17 6.92 -7.99
CA ALA A 8 3.33 7.15 -9.17
C ALA A 8 2.23 6.07 -9.30
N LEU A 9 2.57 4.81 -9.08
CA LEU A 9 1.62 3.71 -9.10
C LEU A 9 0.58 3.87 -7.99
N GLY A 10 1.00 4.22 -6.77
CA GLY A 10 0.09 4.53 -5.66
C GLY A 10 -0.85 5.69 -5.98
N ALA A 11 -0.34 6.76 -6.56
CA ALA A 11 -1.14 7.92 -6.97
C ALA A 11 -2.17 7.56 -8.05
N LEU A 12 -1.78 6.77 -9.06
CA LEU A 12 -2.71 6.29 -10.09
C LEU A 12 -3.82 5.44 -9.49
N VAL A 13 -3.47 4.46 -8.64
CA VAL A 13 -4.45 3.59 -7.97
C VAL A 13 -5.39 4.42 -7.10
N GLY A 14 -4.86 5.36 -6.31
CA GLY A 14 -5.67 6.25 -5.48
C GLY A 14 -6.63 7.12 -6.31
N THR A 15 -6.17 7.64 -7.44
CA THR A 15 -7.01 8.43 -8.36
C THR A 15 -8.13 7.59 -8.95
N PHE A 16 -7.83 6.39 -9.46
CA PHE A 16 -8.85 5.48 -9.98
C PHE A 16 -9.84 5.07 -8.91
N ALA A 17 -9.38 4.70 -7.72
CA ALA A 17 -10.24 4.37 -6.60
C ALA A 17 -11.17 5.54 -6.23
N GLY A 18 -10.62 6.75 -6.18
CA GLY A 18 -11.38 7.97 -5.89
C GLY A 18 -12.44 8.29 -6.95
N LEU A 19 -12.14 8.10 -8.23
CA LEU A 19 -13.09 8.35 -9.31
C LEU A 19 -14.21 7.31 -9.38
N TYR A 20 -13.87 6.04 -9.18
CA TYR A 20 -14.83 4.95 -9.37
C TYR A 20 -15.69 4.65 -8.14
N HIS A 21 -15.29 5.08 -6.92
CA HIS A 21 -16.06 4.76 -5.72
C HIS A 21 -17.50 5.31 -5.75
N ALA A 22 -17.73 6.45 -6.39
CA ALA A 22 -19.03 7.10 -6.47
C ALA A 22 -19.88 6.60 -7.65
N ALA A 23 -19.27 6.00 -8.69
CA ALA A 23 -19.95 5.69 -9.93
C ALA A 23 -20.97 4.54 -9.80
N LEU A 24 -20.75 3.59 -8.89
CA LEU A 24 -21.56 2.35 -8.74
C LEU A 24 -21.72 1.98 -7.27
N PHE A 25 -22.31 2.87 -6.48
CA PHE A 25 -22.60 2.54 -5.07
C PHE A 25 -23.61 1.39 -4.95
N PRO A 26 -23.40 0.35 -4.09
CA PRO A 26 -22.27 0.12 -3.16
C PRO A 26 -21.07 -0.61 -3.77
N TRP A 27 -21.20 -1.16 -4.97
CA TRP A 27 -20.19 -2.00 -5.63
C TRP A 27 -18.90 -1.25 -5.99
N GLY A 28 -19.01 0.02 -6.38
CA GLY A 28 -17.87 0.87 -6.71
C GLY A 28 -16.96 1.10 -5.51
N LEU A 29 -17.54 1.28 -4.32
CA LEU A 29 -16.78 1.41 -3.08
C LEU A 29 -16.00 0.14 -2.72
N ALA A 30 -16.66 -1.03 -2.82
CA ALA A 30 -16.01 -2.32 -2.58
C ALA A 30 -14.87 -2.57 -3.58
N ALA A 31 -15.08 -2.28 -4.86
CA ALA A 31 -14.06 -2.40 -5.89
C ALA A 31 -12.88 -1.45 -5.66
N ALA A 32 -13.15 -0.22 -5.25
CA ALA A 32 -12.11 0.77 -4.93
C ALA A 32 -11.23 0.32 -3.75
N LEU A 33 -11.83 -0.17 -2.67
CA LEU A 33 -11.10 -0.70 -1.52
C LEU A 33 -10.29 -1.96 -1.86
N LEU A 34 -10.85 -2.86 -2.68
CA LEU A 34 -10.13 -4.02 -3.19
C LEU A 34 -8.94 -3.61 -4.05
N LEU A 35 -9.10 -2.62 -4.93
CA LEU A 35 -8.01 -2.11 -5.77
C LEU A 35 -6.87 -1.54 -4.92
N VAL A 36 -7.18 -0.73 -3.90
CA VAL A 36 -6.19 -0.22 -2.95
C VAL A 36 -5.51 -1.36 -2.20
N GLY A 37 -6.28 -2.33 -1.69
CA GLY A 37 -5.76 -3.51 -1.00
C GLY A 37 -4.81 -4.33 -1.88
N PHE A 38 -5.22 -4.62 -3.10
CA PHE A 38 -4.38 -5.34 -4.08
C PHE A 38 -3.09 -4.60 -4.43
N ALA A 39 -3.16 -3.28 -4.61
CA ALA A 39 -1.98 -2.47 -4.90
C ALA A 39 -0.98 -2.48 -3.73
N VAL A 40 -1.48 -2.28 -2.50
CA VAL A 40 -0.63 -2.26 -1.30
C VAL A 40 -0.02 -3.64 -1.02
N VAL A 41 -0.81 -4.73 -1.13
CA VAL A 41 -0.31 -6.10 -0.99
C VAL A 41 0.65 -6.44 -2.12
N GLY A 42 0.32 -6.07 -3.36
CA GLY A 42 1.18 -6.30 -4.53
C GLY A 42 2.55 -5.66 -4.39
N VAL A 43 2.60 -4.39 -4.00
CA VAL A 43 3.88 -3.71 -3.72
C VAL A 43 4.63 -4.41 -2.60
N ARG A 44 3.94 -4.89 -1.57
CA ARG A 44 4.57 -5.61 -0.46
C ARG A 44 5.17 -6.95 -0.87
N VAL A 45 4.51 -7.68 -1.75
CA VAL A 45 4.99 -8.98 -2.24
C VAL A 45 6.18 -8.81 -3.19
N LEU A 46 6.13 -7.79 -4.05
CA LEU A 46 7.16 -7.52 -5.04
C LEU A 46 8.45 -6.94 -4.43
N TYR A 47 8.34 -6.20 -3.34
CA TYR A 47 9.47 -5.52 -2.72
C TYR A 47 9.70 -6.02 -1.29
N VAL A 48 10.87 -6.60 -1.06
CA VAL A 48 11.31 -7.07 0.26
C VAL A 48 11.56 -5.91 1.23
N GLU A 49 11.93 -4.75 0.70
CA GLU A 49 12.24 -3.55 1.47
C GLU A 49 10.97 -2.79 1.89
N ARG A 50 11.00 -2.14 3.05
CA ARG A 50 9.87 -1.33 3.56
C ARG A 50 9.67 -0.01 2.82
N TYR A 51 10.71 0.49 2.21
CA TYR A 51 10.74 1.81 1.58
C TYR A 51 9.69 1.98 0.47
N PRO A 52 9.54 1.03 -0.49
CA PRO A 52 8.58 1.18 -1.57
C PRO A 52 7.12 1.19 -1.12
N ILE A 53 6.78 0.46 -0.05
CA ILE A 53 5.39 0.42 0.45
C ILE A 53 4.98 1.75 1.08
N VAL A 54 5.91 2.44 1.77
CA VAL A 54 5.64 3.76 2.33
C VAL A 54 5.36 4.76 1.22
N TRP A 55 6.16 4.77 0.16
CA TRP A 55 5.96 5.67 -0.97
C TRP A 55 4.69 5.38 -1.76
N ALA A 56 4.35 4.11 -1.97
CA ALA A 56 3.07 3.73 -2.57
C ALA A 56 1.88 4.19 -1.72
N SER A 57 1.98 4.03 -0.40
CA SER A 57 0.95 4.46 0.55
C SER A 57 0.76 5.98 0.55
N VAL A 58 1.86 6.73 0.54
CA VAL A 58 1.83 8.20 0.41
C VAL A 58 1.17 8.61 -0.92
N GLY A 59 1.47 7.89 -2.00
CA GLY A 59 0.84 8.13 -3.31
C GLY A 59 -0.67 7.91 -3.27
N VAL A 60 -1.13 6.78 -2.72
CA VAL A 60 -2.57 6.47 -2.60
C VAL A 60 -3.28 7.49 -1.72
N LEU A 61 -2.79 7.71 -0.51
CA LEU A 61 -3.43 8.65 0.43
C LEU A 61 -3.35 10.08 -0.06
N GLY A 62 -2.23 10.48 -0.67
CA GLY A 62 -2.06 11.80 -1.25
C GLY A 62 -3.06 12.05 -2.39
N ALA A 63 -3.24 11.10 -3.29
CA ALA A 63 -4.22 11.19 -4.37
C ALA A 63 -5.66 11.26 -3.82
N LEU A 64 -6.01 10.43 -2.84
CA LEU A 64 -7.34 10.47 -2.22
C LEU A 64 -7.61 11.79 -1.49
N LEU A 65 -6.61 12.34 -0.78
CA LEU A 65 -6.73 13.63 -0.13
C LEU A 65 -6.86 14.79 -1.12
N LEU A 66 -6.14 14.73 -2.25
CA LEU A 66 -6.27 15.72 -3.33
C LEU A 66 -7.67 15.68 -3.96
N LEU A 67 -8.22 14.49 -4.17
CA LEU A 67 -9.57 14.34 -4.71
C LEU A 67 -10.66 14.70 -3.69
N ALA A 68 -10.37 14.59 -2.39
CA ALA A 68 -11.25 15.01 -1.31
C ALA A 68 -11.22 16.53 -1.11
N GLY A 69 -10.17 17.20 -1.61
CA GLY A 69 -10.07 18.65 -1.56
C GLY A 69 -11.10 19.34 -2.46
N VAL A 70 -11.43 20.57 -2.12
CA VAL A 70 -12.31 21.42 -2.94
C VAL A 70 -11.53 21.86 -4.16
N ASP A 71 -12.03 21.53 -5.35
CA ASP A 71 -11.47 22.05 -6.58
C ASP A 71 -11.72 23.58 -6.67
N GLY A 72 -10.87 24.29 -7.44
CA GLY A 72 -11.00 25.74 -7.64
C GLY A 72 -12.38 26.22 -8.10
N ASN A 73 -13.22 25.32 -8.61
CA ASN A 73 -14.62 25.56 -8.98
C ASN A 73 -15.64 25.20 -7.88
N GLY A 74 -15.19 24.82 -6.68
CA GLY A 74 -16.06 24.46 -5.55
C GLY A 74 -16.66 23.05 -5.62
N SER A 75 -16.27 22.23 -6.58
CA SER A 75 -16.71 20.83 -6.66
C SER A 75 -15.77 19.93 -5.86
N VAL A 76 -16.33 19.04 -5.07
CA VAL A 76 -15.61 18.02 -4.29
C VAL A 76 -15.79 16.69 -5.03
N LEU A 77 -14.71 16.14 -5.55
CA LEU A 77 -14.74 14.86 -6.29
C LEU A 77 -15.07 13.68 -5.38
N ILE A 78 -14.54 13.70 -4.16
CA ILE A 78 -14.96 12.76 -3.11
C ILE A 78 -15.89 13.55 -2.19
N MET A 79 -17.19 13.33 -2.34
CA MET A 79 -18.15 13.97 -1.44
C MET A 79 -17.88 13.59 0.01
N ALA A 80 -18.07 14.54 0.92
CA ALA A 80 -18.02 14.29 2.37
C ALA A 80 -19.27 13.50 2.83
N ASP A 81 -19.55 12.42 2.12
CA ASP A 81 -20.60 11.48 2.44
C ASP A 81 -20.02 10.23 3.13
N ILE A 82 -20.89 9.34 3.55
CA ILE A 82 -20.51 8.11 4.24
C ILE A 82 -19.57 7.26 3.37
N ALA A 83 -19.79 7.22 2.06
CA ALA A 83 -18.97 6.43 1.14
C ALA A 83 -17.54 6.97 1.04
N GLY A 84 -17.36 8.29 0.95
CA GLY A 84 -16.05 8.94 0.94
C GLY A 84 -15.28 8.74 2.25
N LEU A 85 -15.97 8.83 3.38
CA LEU A 85 -15.39 8.57 4.71
C LEU A 85 -14.96 7.11 4.87
N ILE A 86 -15.76 6.15 4.39
CA ILE A 86 -15.42 4.71 4.40
C ILE A 86 -14.22 4.46 3.48
N LEU A 87 -14.15 5.08 2.32
CA LEU A 87 -13.02 4.95 1.41
C LEU A 87 -11.72 5.47 2.04
N LEU A 88 -11.74 6.68 2.60
CA LEU A 88 -10.58 7.25 3.28
C LEU A 88 -10.16 6.44 4.51
N GLY A 89 -11.11 6.14 5.39
CA GLY A 89 -10.85 5.35 6.59
C GLY A 89 -10.39 3.92 6.28
N GLY A 90 -11.05 3.25 5.34
CA GLY A 90 -10.70 1.91 4.89
C GLY A 90 -9.33 1.86 4.22
N SER A 91 -9.01 2.80 3.36
CA SER A 91 -7.69 2.90 2.71
C SER A 91 -6.59 3.16 3.74
N THR A 92 -6.84 4.04 4.70
CA THR A 92 -5.89 4.31 5.80
C THR A 92 -5.64 3.07 6.64
N LEU A 93 -6.70 2.33 7.01
CA LEU A 93 -6.59 1.07 7.75
C LEU A 93 -5.80 0.02 6.98
N LEU A 94 -6.05 -0.15 5.68
CA LEU A 94 -5.32 -1.09 4.84
C LEU A 94 -3.83 -0.75 4.76
N VAL A 95 -3.52 0.53 4.61
CA VAL A 95 -2.13 1.03 4.58
C VAL A 95 -1.43 0.77 5.92
N VAL A 96 -2.07 1.15 7.02
CA VAL A 96 -1.51 0.93 8.38
C VAL A 96 -1.32 -0.56 8.65
N ALA A 97 -2.30 -1.40 8.33
CA ALA A 97 -2.21 -2.85 8.48
C ALA A 97 -1.06 -3.43 7.66
N ALA A 98 -0.88 -2.97 6.42
CA ALA A 98 0.20 -3.44 5.55
C ALA A 98 1.59 -3.03 6.05
N ILE A 99 1.74 -1.83 6.62
CA ILE A 99 3.01 -1.35 7.19
C ILE A 99 3.29 -2.07 8.52
N ALA A 100 2.26 -2.25 9.35
CA ALA A 100 2.38 -2.88 10.67
C ALA A 100 2.54 -4.40 10.62
N TRP A 101 2.19 -5.04 9.49
CA TRP A 101 2.25 -6.48 9.36
C TRP A 101 3.66 -7.02 9.62
N PRO A 102 3.85 -7.90 10.62
CA PRO A 102 5.17 -8.44 10.93
C PRO A 102 5.70 -9.26 9.75
N ARG A 103 6.95 -9.03 9.39
CA ARG A 103 7.64 -9.88 8.43
C ARG A 103 8.13 -11.11 9.19
N PHE A 104 7.63 -12.25 8.82
CA PHE A 104 8.24 -13.50 9.22
C PHE A 104 9.51 -13.65 8.38
N GLU A 105 10.64 -13.14 8.86
CA GLU A 105 11.91 -13.57 8.32
C GLU A 105 12.03 -15.07 8.58
N PRO A 106 12.26 -15.89 7.54
CA PRO A 106 12.58 -17.28 7.77
C PRO A 106 13.79 -17.28 8.70
N ARG A 107 13.64 -17.86 9.90
CA ARG A 107 14.76 -18.10 10.79
C ARG A 107 15.78 -18.86 9.98
N THR A 108 16.79 -18.16 9.48
CA THR A 108 18.02 -18.82 9.03
C THR A 108 18.51 -19.62 10.21
N ASN A 109 18.38 -20.93 10.09
CA ASN A 109 18.71 -21.86 11.13
C ASN A 109 20.12 -21.52 11.62
N ARG A 110 20.23 -21.18 12.87
CA ARG A 110 21.52 -21.01 13.56
C ARG A 110 22.40 -22.26 13.42
N TYR A 111 21.78 -23.37 13.06
CA TYR A 111 22.43 -24.62 12.71
C TYR A 111 23.39 -24.51 11.51
N ASP A 112 22.99 -23.79 10.45
CA ASP A 112 23.84 -23.65 9.26
C ASP A 112 25.10 -22.84 9.52
N ARG A 113 25.07 -21.89 10.44
CA ARG A 113 26.27 -21.16 10.84
C ARG A 113 27.24 -22.00 11.66
N GLY A 114 26.75 -22.92 12.48
CA GLY A 114 27.57 -23.84 13.24
C GLY A 114 28.29 -24.86 12.34
N VAL A 115 27.60 -25.39 11.33
CA VAL A 115 28.16 -26.35 10.36
C VAL A 115 29.22 -25.71 9.47
N VAL A 116 28.95 -24.52 8.92
CA VAL A 116 29.92 -23.80 8.07
C VAL A 116 31.17 -23.38 8.84
N SER A 117 31.05 -22.99 10.11
CA SER A 117 32.22 -22.63 10.91
C SER A 117 33.03 -23.84 11.35
N SER A 118 32.42 -25.00 11.60
CA SER A 118 33.13 -26.25 11.92
C SER A 118 33.88 -26.81 10.70
N GLU A 119 33.28 -26.80 9.52
CA GLU A 119 33.95 -27.22 8.28
C GLU A 119 35.16 -26.33 7.97
N ARG A 120 35.05 -25.03 8.21
CA ARG A 120 36.18 -24.09 7.98
C ARG A 120 37.33 -24.34 8.97
N THR A 121 37.05 -24.83 10.16
CA THR A 121 38.06 -25.17 11.17
C THR A 121 38.75 -26.49 10.86
N GLU A 122 38.05 -27.48 10.30
CA GLU A 122 38.60 -28.78 9.87
C GLU A 122 39.44 -28.67 8.58
N ALA A 123 39.14 -27.69 7.70
CA ALA A 123 39.90 -27.46 6.47
C ALA A 123 41.29 -26.81 6.67
N LYS A 124 41.64 -26.42 7.89
CA LYS A 124 42.97 -25.92 8.26
C LYS A 124 43.81 -27.01 8.92
#